data_e3690b5ac58fddf4e526ea9da2dd4f8f
#
_entry.id   e3690b5ac58fddf4e526ea9da2dd4f8f
#
_cell.length_a   1.000
_cell.length_b   1.000
_cell.length_c   1.000
_cell.angle_alpha   90.00
_cell.angle_beta   90.00
_cell.angle_gamma   90.00
#
_symmetry.space_group_name_H-M   'P 1'
#
loop_
_entity.id
_entity.type
_entity.pdbx_description
1 polymer ?
#
loop_
_entity_poly.entity_id
_entity_poly.type
_entity_poly.pdbx_seq_one_letter_code
_entity_poly.pdbx_strand_id
1 'polypeptide(L)'
;MNRLGVCCGSPAGLYAKKLSKAGFTTVCYDASNQGESGGEPHFLEDPTQRVSDVWSVVNYLGRLDSVDPEKIGIVGICAGGGYATAATKADYRLKALATISMVNIGDSARLGWDGDESPTKHVETLEFAANQIKAENSGTELASAPYVPPQLDDKTPFDIKEAHDYYLTPRAQHPRAANKMLIRSLPLVLNFDAFQFAEIFLRQPVLLIAGEKAGSRWHTEKLDKQIGGATKKVIVPNGTHMDFYDKQPCVDEAVKNVVEYMKEKLA
;
A
#
# COMPACT_ATOMS: atom_id res chain seq x y z
N MET A 1 25.52 -4.40 -12.02
CA MET A 1 25.10 -5.13 -10.78
C MET A 1 24.30 -4.14 -9.94
N ASN A 2 23.00 -4.13 -10.10
CA ASN A 2 22.14 -3.17 -9.44
C ASN A 2 21.81 -3.67 -8.05
N ARG A 3 22.38 -3.06 -7.03
CA ARG A 3 21.95 -3.26 -5.64
C ARG A 3 20.71 -2.41 -5.40
N LEU A 4 19.58 -3.03 -5.56
CA LEU A 4 18.30 -2.49 -5.08
C LEU A 4 18.24 -2.71 -3.58
N GLY A 5 17.95 -1.65 -2.83
CA GLY A 5 17.64 -1.76 -1.42
C GLY A 5 16.34 -2.57 -1.29
N VAL A 6 16.47 -3.83 -0.91
CA VAL A 6 15.33 -4.72 -0.66
C VAL A 6 15.00 -4.58 0.81
N CYS A 7 13.79 -4.11 1.15
CA CYS A 7 13.22 -4.36 2.47
C CYS A 7 13.19 -5.87 2.70
N CYS A 8 14.17 -6.39 3.43
CA CYS A 8 14.22 -7.80 3.74
C CYS A 8 12.99 -8.16 4.56
N GLY A 9 12.14 -9.04 4.05
CA GLY A 9 10.96 -9.56 4.75
C GLY A 9 9.62 -8.90 4.40
N SER A 10 9.57 -7.87 3.55
CA SER A 10 8.30 -7.30 3.10
C SER A 10 7.81 -7.95 1.79
N PRO A 11 6.50 -7.96 1.52
CA PRO A 11 5.96 -8.38 0.23
C PRO A 11 6.61 -7.62 -0.94
N ALA A 12 6.85 -6.31 -0.78
CA ALA A 12 7.47 -5.48 -1.80
C ALA A 12 8.85 -6.00 -2.23
N GLY A 13 9.69 -6.45 -1.29
CA GLY A 13 11.00 -7.05 -1.58
C GLY A 13 10.89 -8.35 -2.38
N LEU A 14 9.91 -9.20 -2.06
CA LEU A 14 9.64 -10.44 -2.81
C LEU A 14 9.28 -10.14 -4.27
N TYR A 15 8.34 -9.21 -4.49
CA TYR A 15 7.92 -8.80 -5.83
C TYR A 15 9.06 -8.13 -6.60
N ALA A 16 9.78 -7.18 -5.99
CA ALA A 16 10.93 -6.53 -6.61
C ALA A 16 11.98 -7.55 -7.10
N LYS A 17 12.28 -8.57 -6.28
CA LYS A 17 13.19 -9.65 -6.66
C LYS A 17 12.68 -10.50 -7.82
N LYS A 18 11.38 -10.84 -7.85
CA LYS A 18 10.77 -11.62 -8.94
C LYS A 18 10.70 -10.81 -10.23
N LEU A 19 10.33 -9.54 -10.17
CA LEU A 19 10.28 -8.64 -11.32
C LEU A 19 11.70 -8.37 -11.89
N SER A 20 12.70 -8.21 -11.03
CA SER A 20 14.09 -8.08 -11.47
C SER A 20 14.57 -9.31 -12.24
N LYS A 21 14.20 -10.52 -11.79
CA LYS A 21 14.49 -11.77 -12.54
C LYS A 21 13.77 -11.84 -13.89
N ALA A 22 12.64 -11.14 -14.05
CA ALA A 22 11.91 -11.04 -15.30
C ALA A 22 12.45 -9.96 -16.25
N GLY A 23 13.54 -9.26 -15.87
CA GLY A 23 14.27 -8.31 -16.69
C GLY A 23 13.98 -6.84 -16.41
N PHE A 24 13.23 -6.50 -15.35
CA PHE A 24 13.01 -5.11 -14.96
C PHE A 24 14.12 -4.59 -14.04
N THR A 25 14.46 -3.31 -14.16
CA THR A 25 15.13 -2.57 -13.09
C THR A 25 14.08 -2.25 -12.03
N THR A 26 14.27 -2.70 -10.79
CA THR A 26 13.28 -2.55 -9.73
C THR A 26 13.85 -1.83 -8.51
N VAL A 27 13.06 -0.98 -7.86
CA VAL A 27 13.36 -0.32 -6.58
C VAL A 27 12.24 -0.61 -5.60
N CYS A 28 12.58 -1.01 -4.39
CA CYS A 28 11.70 -0.93 -3.23
C CYS A 28 12.42 -0.17 -2.11
N TYR A 29 11.67 0.45 -1.24
CA TYR A 29 12.21 1.35 -0.20
C TYR A 29 11.35 1.27 1.06
N ASP A 30 11.94 1.60 2.20
CA ASP A 30 11.19 1.93 3.39
C ASP A 30 10.69 3.37 3.23
N ALA A 31 9.42 3.59 3.46
CA ALA A 31 8.86 4.92 3.33
C ALA A 31 9.36 5.85 4.44
N SER A 32 9.28 7.15 4.23
CA SER A 32 9.62 8.14 5.25
C SER A 32 8.93 7.83 6.59
N ASN A 33 9.63 8.07 7.69
CA ASN A 33 9.19 7.77 9.07
C ASN A 33 9.08 6.27 9.42
N GLN A 34 9.56 5.37 8.55
CA GLN A 34 9.45 3.92 8.74
C GLN A 34 10.78 3.20 8.45
N GLY A 35 10.95 2.03 9.10
CA GLY A 35 12.04 1.12 8.81
C GLY A 35 13.42 1.74 9.02
N GLU A 36 14.26 1.76 7.98
CA GLU A 36 15.60 2.39 7.95
C GLU A 36 15.58 3.78 7.34
N SER A 37 14.45 4.22 6.77
CA SER A 37 14.33 5.57 6.22
C SER A 37 14.24 6.61 7.34
N GLY A 38 14.75 7.80 7.04
CA GLY A 38 14.68 8.95 7.93
C GLY A 38 13.25 9.49 8.06
N GLY A 39 13.15 10.57 8.83
CA GLY A 39 11.90 11.26 9.13
C GLY A 39 11.51 11.09 10.60
N GLU A 40 11.13 12.21 11.21
CA GLU A 40 10.68 12.27 12.59
C GLU A 40 9.31 12.93 12.68
N PRO A 41 8.44 12.47 13.54
CA PRO A 41 8.62 11.31 14.42
C PRO A 41 8.51 9.98 13.66
N HIS A 42 9.29 8.97 14.08
CA HIS A 42 9.16 7.60 13.56
C HIS A 42 7.75 7.06 13.82
N PHE A 43 7.29 6.13 12.97
CA PHE A 43 5.95 5.52 12.98
C PHE A 43 4.79 6.49 12.66
N LEU A 44 5.09 7.68 12.14
CA LEU A 44 4.06 8.54 11.56
C LEU A 44 3.54 7.90 10.26
N GLU A 45 2.25 7.73 10.16
CA GLU A 45 1.58 7.37 8.92
C GLU A 45 0.96 8.62 8.32
N ASP A 46 1.64 9.19 7.34
CA ASP A 46 1.17 10.32 6.55
C ASP A 46 1.00 9.91 5.10
N PRO A 47 -0.24 9.71 4.64
CA PRO A 47 -0.54 9.34 3.26
C PRO A 47 0.02 10.32 2.22
N THR A 48 0.09 11.61 2.54
CA THR A 48 0.66 12.62 1.64
C THR A 48 2.15 12.43 1.49
N GLN A 49 2.85 12.14 2.58
CA GLN A 49 4.27 11.82 2.55
C GLN A 49 4.53 10.53 1.77
N ARG A 50 3.68 9.49 1.92
CA ARG A 50 3.76 8.25 1.14
C ARG A 50 3.71 8.50 -0.36
N VAL A 51 2.82 9.38 -0.80
CA VAL A 51 2.71 9.80 -2.20
C VAL A 51 3.97 10.57 -2.64
N SER A 52 4.47 11.48 -1.81
CA SER A 52 5.70 12.25 -2.08
C SER A 52 6.94 11.35 -2.16
N ASP A 53 7.00 10.29 -1.37
CA ASP A 53 8.08 9.29 -1.42
C ASP A 53 8.11 8.60 -2.79
N VAL A 54 6.94 8.24 -3.36
CA VAL A 54 6.86 7.69 -4.72
C VAL A 54 7.47 8.66 -5.73
N TRP A 55 7.10 9.93 -5.69
CA TRP A 55 7.64 10.93 -6.62
C TRP A 55 9.15 11.14 -6.45
N SER A 56 9.64 11.04 -5.21
CA SER A 56 11.08 11.10 -4.93
C SER A 56 11.83 9.92 -5.56
N VAL A 57 11.24 8.72 -5.52
CA VAL A 57 11.79 7.55 -6.20
C VAL A 57 11.74 7.70 -7.72
N VAL A 58 10.67 8.27 -8.28
CA VAL A 58 10.59 8.60 -9.72
C VAL A 58 11.70 9.59 -10.12
N ASN A 59 11.93 10.64 -9.29
CA ASN A 59 13.03 11.58 -9.50
C ASN A 59 14.40 10.89 -9.48
N TYR A 60 14.60 9.94 -8.58
CA TYR A 60 15.83 9.15 -8.49
C TYR A 60 16.02 8.28 -9.73
N LEU A 61 14.98 7.52 -10.11
CA LEU A 61 15.03 6.63 -11.28
C LEU A 61 15.33 7.40 -12.58
N GLY A 62 14.70 8.57 -12.77
CA GLY A 62 14.91 9.40 -13.96
C GLY A 62 16.32 10.01 -14.10
N ARG A 63 17.19 9.85 -13.08
CA ARG A 63 18.59 10.27 -13.11
C ARG A 63 19.56 9.13 -13.41
N LEU A 64 19.08 7.90 -13.48
CA LEU A 64 19.92 6.73 -13.73
C LEU A 64 20.07 6.51 -15.23
N ASP A 65 21.31 6.48 -15.72
CA ASP A 65 21.61 6.20 -17.14
C ASP A 65 21.06 4.85 -17.63
N SER A 66 20.80 3.92 -16.72
CA SER A 66 20.27 2.60 -17.00
C SER A 66 18.75 2.52 -17.03
N VAL A 67 18.04 3.62 -16.83
CA VAL A 67 16.57 3.71 -16.77
C VAL A 67 16.09 4.65 -17.87
N ASP A 68 15.16 4.16 -18.69
CA ASP A 68 14.42 5.01 -19.62
C ASP A 68 13.31 5.74 -18.83
N PRO A 69 13.36 7.08 -18.71
CA PRO A 69 12.38 7.85 -17.95
C PRO A 69 10.97 7.79 -18.55
N GLU A 70 10.84 7.39 -19.82
CA GLU A 70 9.54 7.19 -20.47
C GLU A 70 8.96 5.78 -20.23
N LYS A 71 9.66 4.92 -19.47
CA LYS A 71 9.27 3.53 -19.20
C LYS A 71 9.24 3.20 -17.71
N ILE A 72 8.82 4.15 -16.88
CA ILE A 72 8.68 3.96 -15.43
C ILE A 72 7.25 3.52 -15.10
N GLY A 73 7.10 2.35 -14.52
CA GLY A 73 5.85 1.83 -13.97
C GLY A 73 5.91 1.67 -12.46
N ILE A 74 4.76 1.52 -11.81
CA ILE A 74 4.67 1.30 -10.37
C ILE A 74 3.82 0.08 -10.04
N VAL A 75 4.24 -0.67 -9.02
CA VAL A 75 3.48 -1.79 -8.43
C VAL A 75 3.21 -1.48 -6.97
N GLY A 76 1.95 -1.36 -6.61
CA GLY A 76 1.52 -1.13 -5.23
C GLY A 76 0.83 -2.35 -4.63
N ILE A 77 1.19 -2.72 -3.39
CA ILE A 77 0.63 -3.86 -2.66
C ILE A 77 -0.07 -3.34 -1.40
N CYS A 78 -1.25 -3.82 -1.08
CA CYS A 78 -2.05 -3.41 0.08
C CYS A 78 -2.24 -1.87 0.11
N ALA A 79 -1.98 -1.20 1.23
CA ALA A 79 -2.01 0.28 1.32
C ALA A 79 -1.10 0.95 0.28
N GLY A 80 0.03 0.30 -0.09
CA GLY A 80 0.89 0.74 -1.18
C GLY A 80 0.17 0.83 -2.53
N GLY A 81 -0.88 0.03 -2.76
CA GLY A 81 -1.73 0.12 -3.95
C GLY A 81 -2.53 1.42 -3.99
N GLY A 82 -3.07 1.85 -2.84
CA GLY A 82 -3.73 3.15 -2.71
C GLY A 82 -2.76 4.31 -2.93
N TYR A 83 -1.60 4.29 -2.28
CA TYR A 83 -0.57 5.34 -2.47
C TYR A 83 -0.04 5.39 -3.89
N ALA A 84 0.19 4.23 -4.51
CA ALA A 84 0.60 4.15 -5.91
C ALA A 84 -0.47 4.74 -6.84
N THR A 85 -1.75 4.48 -6.59
CA THR A 85 -2.87 5.07 -7.34
C THR A 85 -2.89 6.60 -7.20
N ALA A 86 -2.78 7.11 -5.97
CA ALA A 86 -2.74 8.55 -5.71
C ALA A 86 -1.53 9.23 -6.37
N ALA A 87 -0.36 8.58 -6.32
CA ALA A 87 0.85 9.10 -6.96
C ALA A 87 0.75 9.11 -8.49
N THR A 88 0.23 8.03 -9.09
CA THR A 88 0.15 7.85 -10.53
C THR A 88 -0.81 8.86 -11.16
N LYS A 89 -1.99 9.09 -10.57
CA LYS A 89 -2.96 10.05 -11.13
C LYS A 89 -2.45 11.50 -11.12
N ALA A 90 -1.43 11.81 -10.31
CA ALA A 90 -0.88 13.15 -10.17
C ALA A 90 0.51 13.33 -10.84
N ASP A 91 1.16 12.23 -11.25
CA ASP A 91 2.48 12.28 -11.89
C ASP A 91 2.52 11.41 -13.16
N TYR A 92 2.43 12.04 -14.31
CA TYR A 92 2.38 11.38 -15.62
C TYR A 92 3.73 10.87 -16.12
N ARG A 93 4.79 11.00 -15.33
CA ARG A 93 6.06 10.28 -15.54
C ARG A 93 5.89 8.79 -15.20
N LEU A 94 4.95 8.45 -14.34
CA LEU A 94 4.50 7.06 -14.17
C LEU A 94 3.63 6.67 -15.36
N LYS A 95 4.06 5.68 -16.13
CA LYS A 95 3.42 5.30 -17.39
C LYS A 95 2.44 4.14 -17.25
N ALA A 96 2.56 3.35 -16.19
CA ALA A 96 1.65 2.25 -15.89
C ALA A 96 1.56 1.99 -14.39
N LEU A 97 0.37 1.61 -13.93
CA LEU A 97 0.08 1.24 -12.55
C LEU A 97 -0.35 -0.24 -12.49
N ALA A 98 0.20 -1.00 -11.56
CA ALA A 98 -0.35 -2.28 -11.14
C ALA A 98 -0.62 -2.26 -9.63
N THR A 99 -1.76 -2.77 -9.21
CA THR A 99 -2.09 -2.92 -7.79
C THR A 99 -2.39 -4.39 -7.46
N ILE A 100 -1.98 -4.81 -6.28
CA ILE A 100 -2.15 -6.18 -5.79
C ILE A 100 -2.77 -6.12 -4.40
N SER A 101 -3.94 -6.73 -4.21
CA SER A 101 -4.70 -6.69 -2.95
C SER A 101 -4.73 -5.27 -2.35
N MET A 102 -5.02 -4.27 -3.19
CA MET A 102 -4.88 -2.88 -2.76
C MET A 102 -5.89 -2.48 -1.69
N VAL A 103 -5.49 -1.50 -0.90
CA VAL A 103 -6.30 -0.82 0.10
C VAL A 103 -6.18 0.69 -0.08
N ASN A 104 -7.29 1.39 -0.24
CA ASN A 104 -7.35 2.83 0.00
C ASN A 104 -7.43 3.03 1.52
N ILE A 105 -6.31 3.39 2.13
CA ILE A 105 -6.18 3.42 3.58
C ILE A 105 -7.19 4.37 4.25
N GLY A 106 -7.54 5.47 3.61
CA GLY A 106 -8.54 6.39 4.11
C GLY A 106 -9.95 5.81 4.08
N ASP A 107 -10.31 5.12 2.99
CA ASP A 107 -11.59 4.41 2.91
C ASP A 107 -11.66 3.29 3.96
N SER A 108 -10.61 2.48 4.08
CA SER A 108 -10.55 1.41 5.09
C SER A 108 -10.66 1.98 6.51
N ALA A 109 -10.01 3.11 6.79
CA ALA A 109 -10.11 3.78 8.08
C ALA A 109 -11.53 4.31 8.36
N ARG A 110 -12.23 4.82 7.35
CA ARG A 110 -13.58 5.39 7.50
C ARG A 110 -14.68 4.34 7.53
N LEU A 111 -14.55 3.28 6.71
CA LEU A 111 -15.62 2.33 6.40
C LEU A 111 -15.36 0.92 6.94
N GLY A 112 -14.26 0.72 7.68
CA GLY A 112 -13.83 -0.59 8.17
C GLY A 112 -13.18 -1.45 7.10
N TRP A 113 -12.76 -2.66 7.51
CA TRP A 113 -12.05 -3.58 6.63
C TRP A 113 -12.91 -4.07 5.46
N ASP A 114 -14.17 -4.35 5.73
CA ASP A 114 -15.13 -4.89 4.74
C ASP A 114 -15.91 -3.77 3.99
N GLY A 115 -15.69 -2.50 4.34
CA GLY A 115 -16.24 -1.34 3.66
C GLY A 115 -17.71 -1.03 3.96
N ASP A 116 -18.27 -1.57 5.03
CA ASP A 116 -19.69 -1.49 5.40
C ASP A 116 -19.97 -0.73 6.72
N GLU A 117 -18.92 -0.22 7.37
CA GLU A 117 -19.08 0.51 8.62
C GLU A 117 -19.48 1.98 8.38
N SER A 118 -20.20 2.54 9.37
CA SER A 118 -20.55 3.97 9.33
C SER A 118 -19.36 4.85 9.71
N PRO A 119 -19.02 5.87 8.91
CA PRO A 119 -17.94 6.80 9.24
C PRO A 119 -18.25 7.71 10.45
N THR A 120 -19.49 7.76 10.93
CA THR A 120 -19.89 8.64 12.05
C THR A 120 -19.18 8.32 13.36
N LYS A 121 -18.77 7.06 13.57
CA LYS A 121 -17.98 6.64 14.74
C LYS A 121 -16.63 7.34 14.87
N HIS A 122 -16.10 7.88 13.77
CA HIS A 122 -14.78 8.53 13.76
C HIS A 122 -14.79 9.97 14.24
N VAL A 123 -15.95 10.56 14.58
CA VAL A 123 -16.02 11.83 15.30
C VAL A 123 -15.28 11.70 16.63
N GLU A 124 -15.60 10.68 17.42
CA GLU A 124 -14.94 10.39 18.71
C GLU A 124 -13.44 10.06 18.52
N THR A 125 -13.09 9.35 17.45
CA THR A 125 -11.69 9.05 17.10
C THR A 125 -10.90 10.33 16.82
N LEU A 126 -11.48 11.29 16.12
CA LEU A 126 -10.83 12.58 15.84
C LEU A 126 -10.71 13.45 17.08
N GLU A 127 -11.73 13.47 17.97
CA GLU A 127 -11.65 14.14 19.26
C GLU A 127 -10.57 13.55 20.16
N PHE A 128 -10.48 12.22 20.21
CA PHE A 128 -9.40 11.51 20.91
C PHE A 128 -8.02 11.89 20.36
N ALA A 129 -7.85 11.86 19.04
CA ALA A 129 -6.58 12.23 18.39
C ALA A 129 -6.21 13.69 18.67
N ALA A 130 -7.18 14.62 18.62
CA ALA A 130 -6.95 16.03 18.91
C ALA A 130 -6.49 16.26 20.36
N ASN A 131 -7.11 15.57 21.32
CA ASN A 131 -6.73 15.64 22.74
C ASN A 131 -5.32 15.06 22.96
N GLN A 132 -5.00 13.94 22.31
CA GLN A 132 -3.67 13.35 22.37
C GLN A 132 -2.59 14.27 21.79
N ILE A 133 -2.81 14.86 20.61
CA ILE A 133 -1.90 15.83 19.98
C ILE A 133 -1.67 17.03 20.90
N LYS A 134 -2.73 17.52 21.56
CA LYS A 134 -2.63 18.63 22.52
C LYS A 134 -1.75 18.24 23.71
N ALA A 135 -1.90 17.03 24.25
CA ALA A 135 -1.06 16.54 25.36
C ALA A 135 0.41 16.39 24.93
N GLU A 136 0.67 15.84 23.74
CA GLU A 136 2.01 15.72 23.16
C GLU A 136 2.69 17.10 23.00
N ASN A 137 1.95 18.11 22.53
CA ASN A 137 2.45 19.50 22.43
C ASN A 137 2.76 20.12 23.79
N SER A 138 2.22 19.57 24.89
CA SER A 138 2.51 19.98 26.28
C SER A 138 3.62 19.14 26.92
N GLY A 139 4.32 18.26 26.16
CA GLY A 139 5.46 17.48 26.61
C GLY A 139 5.15 16.03 27.00
N THR A 140 3.94 15.54 26.75
CA THR A 140 3.64 14.11 26.90
C THR A 140 4.31 13.31 25.78
N GLU A 141 4.74 12.08 26.05
CA GLU A 141 5.29 11.17 25.04
C GLU A 141 4.29 10.88 23.91
N LEU A 142 4.82 10.61 22.72
CA LEU A 142 4.03 10.27 21.54
C LEU A 142 3.31 8.95 21.73
N ALA A 143 1.98 8.98 21.70
CA ALA A 143 1.17 7.78 21.79
C ALA A 143 1.05 7.05 20.46
N SER A 144 1.01 5.72 20.52
CA SER A 144 0.86 4.86 19.34
C SER A 144 -0.19 3.77 19.57
N ALA A 145 -0.77 3.30 18.45
CA ALA A 145 -1.62 2.13 18.41
C ALA A 145 -1.03 1.08 17.44
N PRO A 146 -1.32 -0.21 17.64
CA PRO A 146 -0.90 -1.24 16.69
C PRO A 146 -1.75 -1.17 15.40
N TYR A 147 -1.14 -1.46 14.25
CA TYR A 147 -1.87 -1.67 12.99
C TYR A 147 -2.67 -2.97 13.03
N VAL A 148 -2.06 -4.01 13.55
CA VAL A 148 -2.65 -5.34 13.69
C VAL A 148 -2.84 -5.61 15.18
N PRO A 149 -4.05 -6.00 15.63
CA PRO A 149 -4.30 -6.23 17.05
C PRO A 149 -3.38 -7.34 17.58
N PRO A 150 -2.72 -7.13 18.74
CA PRO A 150 -1.83 -8.15 19.31
C PRO A 150 -2.58 -9.33 19.91
N GLN A 151 -3.88 -9.19 20.15
CA GLN A 151 -4.77 -10.25 20.62
C GLN A 151 -5.97 -10.34 19.67
N LEU A 152 -6.34 -11.56 19.33
CA LEU A 152 -7.46 -11.87 18.46
C LEU A 152 -8.66 -12.29 19.27
N ASP A 153 -9.85 -12.00 18.76
CA ASP A 153 -11.14 -12.47 19.29
C ASP A 153 -11.99 -13.10 18.17
N ASP A 154 -13.18 -13.57 18.54
CA ASP A 154 -14.09 -14.22 17.60
C ASP A 154 -14.64 -13.24 16.53
N LYS A 155 -14.66 -11.93 16.83
CA LYS A 155 -15.16 -10.87 15.96
C LYS A 155 -14.09 -10.33 15.02
N THR A 156 -12.83 -10.68 15.24
CA THR A 156 -11.72 -10.22 14.39
C THR A 156 -11.92 -10.75 12.96
N PRO A 157 -11.94 -9.87 11.93
CA PRO A 157 -12.07 -10.28 10.54
C PRO A 157 -11.01 -11.31 10.12
N PHE A 158 -11.36 -12.19 9.20
CA PHE A 158 -10.48 -13.27 8.77
C PHE A 158 -9.13 -12.76 8.26
N ASP A 159 -9.12 -11.76 7.36
CA ASP A 159 -7.89 -11.19 6.83
C ASP A 159 -7.01 -10.55 7.92
N ILE A 160 -7.62 -10.01 9.00
CA ILE A 160 -6.88 -9.45 10.13
C ILE A 160 -6.26 -10.58 10.98
N LYS A 161 -6.92 -11.74 11.10
CA LYS A 161 -6.32 -12.93 11.71
C LYS A 161 -5.13 -13.43 10.89
N GLU A 162 -5.24 -13.46 9.57
CA GLU A 162 -4.11 -13.78 8.69
C GLU A 162 -2.98 -12.75 8.78
N ALA A 163 -3.30 -11.46 8.88
CA ALA A 163 -2.32 -10.40 9.06
C ALA A 163 -1.57 -10.53 10.40
N HIS A 164 -2.28 -10.88 11.48
CA HIS A 164 -1.66 -11.19 12.77
C HIS A 164 -0.67 -12.36 12.63
N ASP A 165 -1.08 -13.45 11.99
CA ASP A 165 -0.20 -14.60 11.75
C ASP A 165 1.03 -14.20 10.92
N TYR A 166 0.84 -13.40 9.87
CA TYR A 166 1.94 -12.94 9.02
C TYR A 166 2.91 -12.01 9.77
N TYR A 167 2.42 -10.94 10.38
CA TYR A 167 3.28 -9.88 10.92
C TYR A 167 3.79 -10.13 12.34
N LEU A 168 3.07 -10.90 13.16
CA LEU A 168 3.34 -11.01 14.59
C LEU A 168 3.81 -12.41 15.02
N THR A 169 4.02 -13.33 14.06
CA THR A 169 4.55 -14.67 14.31
C THR A 169 5.85 -14.92 13.53
N PRO A 170 6.58 -16.01 13.78
CA PRO A 170 7.77 -16.37 13.02
C PRO A 170 7.55 -16.54 11.50
N ARG A 171 6.32 -16.51 11.00
CA ARG A 171 6.00 -16.60 9.56
C ARG A 171 6.71 -15.51 8.77
N ALA A 172 6.60 -14.24 9.19
CA ALA A 172 7.25 -13.11 8.52
C ALA A 172 7.53 -11.92 9.46
N GLN A 173 7.42 -12.11 10.76
CA GLN A 173 7.74 -11.08 11.75
C GLN A 173 9.17 -10.54 11.50
N HIS A 174 9.31 -9.21 11.53
CA HIS A 174 10.58 -8.56 11.27
C HIS A 174 10.87 -7.48 12.34
N PRO A 175 12.11 -7.40 12.86
CA PRO A 175 12.47 -6.45 13.95
C PRO A 175 12.15 -4.99 13.65
N ARG A 176 12.18 -4.60 12.36
CA ARG A 176 11.89 -3.23 11.90
C ARG A 176 10.41 -2.99 11.57
N ALA A 177 9.58 -4.03 11.60
CA ALA A 177 8.12 -3.91 11.46
C ALA A 177 7.50 -3.84 12.85
N ALA A 178 7.59 -2.66 13.47
CA ALA A 178 7.27 -2.47 14.89
C ALA A 178 5.77 -2.59 15.22
N ASN A 179 4.89 -2.81 14.25
CA ASN A 179 3.43 -2.83 14.42
C ASN A 179 2.90 -1.61 15.20
N LYS A 180 3.39 -0.42 14.83
CA LYS A 180 3.06 0.84 15.51
C LYS A 180 2.66 1.91 14.52
N MET A 181 1.60 2.64 14.85
CA MET A 181 1.19 3.89 14.20
C MET A 181 0.95 4.95 15.27
N LEU A 182 1.53 6.12 15.10
CA LEU A 182 1.27 7.24 16.04
C LEU A 182 -0.19 7.67 15.98
N ILE A 183 -0.78 8.01 17.13
CA ILE A 183 -2.19 8.48 17.22
C ILE A 183 -2.40 9.73 16.36
N ARG A 184 -1.41 10.62 16.27
CA ARG A 184 -1.45 11.80 15.40
C ARG A 184 -1.57 11.49 13.89
N SER A 185 -1.41 10.25 13.49
CA SER A 185 -1.64 9.79 12.11
C SER A 185 -3.14 9.66 11.78
N LEU A 186 -3.98 9.45 12.79
CA LEU A 186 -5.42 9.18 12.57
C LEU A 186 -6.12 10.28 11.75
N PRO A 187 -5.98 11.59 12.04
CA PRO A 187 -6.60 12.62 11.20
C PRO A 187 -6.04 12.66 9.78
N LEU A 188 -4.76 12.37 9.59
CA LEU A 188 -4.13 12.33 8.26
C LEU A 188 -4.69 11.18 7.42
N VAL A 189 -4.81 9.99 8.02
CA VAL A 189 -5.35 8.79 7.37
C VAL A 189 -6.84 8.94 7.09
N LEU A 190 -7.64 9.39 8.07
CA LEU A 190 -9.09 9.58 7.92
C LEU A 190 -9.46 10.61 6.85
N ASN A 191 -8.62 11.63 6.64
CA ASN A 191 -8.84 12.66 5.63
C ASN A 191 -8.37 12.26 4.22
N PHE A 192 -7.59 11.19 4.07
CA PHE A 192 -7.02 10.78 2.80
C PHE A 192 -8.02 10.02 1.93
N ASP A 193 -7.98 10.27 0.61
CA ASP A 193 -8.67 9.46 -0.40
C ASP A 193 -7.78 9.28 -1.63
N ALA A 194 -7.29 8.05 -1.79
CA ALA A 194 -6.44 7.67 -2.92
C ALA A 194 -7.17 7.78 -4.28
N PHE A 195 -8.49 7.65 -4.28
CA PHE A 195 -9.29 7.56 -5.50
C PHE A 195 -9.97 8.87 -5.89
N GLN A 196 -9.84 9.92 -5.08
CA GLN A 196 -10.44 11.22 -5.36
C GLN A 196 -10.12 11.69 -6.79
N PHE A 197 -11.15 11.90 -7.63
CA PHE A 197 -11.02 12.28 -9.04
C PHE A 197 -10.20 11.32 -9.92
N ALA A 198 -10.12 10.04 -9.56
CA ALA A 198 -9.40 9.04 -10.36
C ALA A 198 -10.00 8.91 -11.77
N GLU A 199 -11.33 9.05 -11.93
CA GLU A 199 -12.03 9.04 -13.22
C GLU A 199 -11.59 10.17 -14.16
N ILE A 200 -11.00 11.23 -13.61
CA ILE A 200 -10.51 12.39 -14.38
C ILE A 200 -9.00 12.33 -14.60
N PHE A 201 -8.25 12.07 -13.52
CA PHE A 201 -6.80 12.25 -13.51
C PHE A 201 -6.00 10.98 -13.73
N LEU A 202 -6.55 9.78 -13.47
CA LEU A 202 -5.84 8.53 -13.71
C LEU A 202 -5.99 8.12 -15.19
N ARG A 203 -5.08 8.62 -16.02
CA ARG A 203 -5.08 8.41 -17.47
C ARG A 203 -4.19 7.26 -17.92
N GLN A 204 -3.27 6.87 -17.05
CA GLN A 204 -2.33 5.78 -17.32
C GLN A 204 -3.07 4.44 -17.34
N PRO A 205 -2.55 3.46 -18.09
CA PRO A 205 -3.06 2.10 -18.03
C PRO A 205 -2.90 1.51 -16.63
N VAL A 206 -3.95 0.81 -16.15
CA VAL A 206 -4.03 0.26 -14.80
C VAL A 206 -4.30 -1.24 -14.84
N LEU A 207 -3.52 -2.03 -14.10
CA LEU A 207 -3.77 -3.43 -13.79
C LEU A 207 -4.22 -3.56 -12.34
N LEU A 208 -5.38 -4.17 -12.12
CA LEU A 208 -5.92 -4.45 -10.79
C LEU A 208 -5.89 -5.95 -10.52
N ILE A 209 -5.26 -6.38 -9.43
CA ILE A 209 -5.21 -7.78 -9.00
C ILE A 209 -5.75 -7.88 -7.57
N ALA A 210 -6.70 -8.78 -7.36
CA ALA A 210 -7.25 -9.07 -6.03
C ALA A 210 -7.58 -10.55 -5.88
N GLY A 211 -7.65 -11.03 -4.65
CA GLY A 211 -8.15 -12.36 -4.33
C GLY A 211 -9.67 -12.39 -4.31
N GLU A 212 -10.24 -13.51 -4.74
CA GLU A 212 -11.68 -13.72 -4.72
C GLU A 212 -12.26 -13.62 -3.30
N LYS A 213 -11.51 -14.12 -2.31
CA LYS A 213 -11.90 -14.17 -0.89
C LYS A 213 -11.30 -13.06 -0.04
N ALA A 214 -10.59 -12.09 -0.67
CA ALA A 214 -10.00 -10.97 0.07
C ALA A 214 -11.11 -10.00 0.53
N GLY A 215 -11.21 -9.73 1.82
CA GLY A 215 -12.13 -8.72 2.36
C GLY A 215 -11.86 -7.33 1.79
N SER A 216 -10.61 -7.03 1.47
CA SER A 216 -10.19 -5.76 0.81
C SER A 216 -10.56 -5.67 -0.69
N ARG A 217 -11.13 -6.69 -1.31
CA ARG A 217 -11.43 -6.71 -2.74
C ARG A 217 -12.32 -5.55 -3.18
N TRP A 218 -13.20 -5.07 -2.31
CA TRP A 218 -14.10 -3.96 -2.61
C TRP A 218 -13.37 -2.67 -3.01
N HIS A 219 -12.14 -2.43 -2.54
CA HIS A 219 -11.33 -1.30 -3.00
C HIS A 219 -10.98 -1.42 -4.48
N THR A 220 -10.60 -2.63 -4.91
CA THR A 220 -10.34 -2.94 -6.33
C THR A 220 -11.58 -2.72 -7.18
N GLU A 221 -12.74 -3.21 -6.74
CA GLU A 221 -14.02 -3.04 -7.44
C GLU A 221 -14.47 -1.57 -7.46
N LYS A 222 -14.23 -0.83 -6.38
CA LYS A 222 -14.54 0.60 -6.29
C LYS A 222 -13.73 1.41 -7.32
N LEU A 223 -12.41 1.20 -7.37
CA LEU A 223 -11.56 1.92 -8.33
C LEU A 223 -11.90 1.54 -9.77
N ASP A 224 -12.03 0.24 -10.07
CA ASP A 224 -12.39 -0.26 -11.40
C ASP A 224 -13.68 0.39 -11.91
N LYS A 225 -14.71 0.43 -11.09
CA LYS A 225 -15.98 1.09 -11.39
C LYS A 225 -15.80 2.59 -11.62
N GLN A 226 -15.02 3.27 -10.77
CA GLN A 226 -14.83 4.71 -10.83
C GLN A 226 -14.13 5.15 -12.11
N ILE A 227 -13.11 4.40 -12.56
CA ILE A 227 -12.36 4.73 -13.79
C ILE A 227 -13.00 4.19 -15.08
N GLY A 228 -14.20 3.62 -14.98
CA GLY A 228 -15.00 3.22 -16.16
C GLY A 228 -14.57 1.92 -16.84
N GLY A 229 -13.88 1.02 -16.11
CA GLY A 229 -13.48 -0.29 -16.64
C GLY A 229 -12.38 -0.26 -17.71
N ALA A 230 -11.60 0.81 -17.77
CA ALA A 230 -10.49 0.95 -18.74
C ALA A 230 -9.26 0.10 -18.40
N THR A 231 -9.29 -0.68 -17.33
CA THR A 231 -8.18 -1.45 -16.79
C THR A 231 -8.28 -2.95 -17.08
N LYS A 232 -7.15 -3.62 -17.04
CA LYS A 232 -7.13 -5.08 -16.89
C LYS A 232 -7.36 -5.43 -15.42
N LYS A 233 -8.39 -6.22 -15.13
CA LYS A 233 -8.69 -6.72 -13.78
C LYS A 233 -8.52 -8.23 -13.72
N VAL A 234 -7.84 -8.72 -12.70
CA VAL A 234 -7.59 -10.14 -12.44
C VAL A 234 -8.07 -10.49 -11.03
N ILE A 235 -9.03 -11.37 -10.93
CA ILE A 235 -9.48 -11.92 -9.65
C ILE A 235 -8.96 -13.34 -9.54
N VAL A 236 -8.07 -13.57 -8.57
CA VAL A 236 -7.43 -14.87 -8.36
C VAL A 236 -8.37 -15.76 -7.55
N PRO A 237 -8.82 -16.90 -8.09
CA PRO A 237 -9.75 -17.78 -7.41
C PRO A 237 -9.22 -18.24 -6.04
N ASN A 238 -10.10 -18.26 -5.05
CA ASN A 238 -9.82 -18.62 -3.66
C ASN A 238 -8.72 -17.82 -2.95
N GLY A 239 -8.08 -16.84 -3.60
CA GLY A 239 -7.06 -16.01 -2.97
C GLY A 239 -7.65 -15.13 -1.85
N THR A 240 -6.98 -15.07 -0.70
CA THR A 240 -7.25 -14.10 0.38
C THR A 240 -6.40 -12.84 0.21
N HIS A 241 -6.55 -11.85 1.09
CA HIS A 241 -5.70 -10.67 1.06
C HIS A 241 -4.23 -11.02 1.29
N MET A 242 -3.94 -11.84 2.28
CA MET A 242 -2.58 -12.17 2.72
C MET A 242 -1.89 -13.22 1.85
N ASP A 243 -2.62 -13.95 1.02
CA ASP A 243 -2.03 -14.96 0.11
C ASP A 243 -1.05 -14.33 -0.90
N PHE A 244 -1.25 -13.07 -1.25
CA PHE A 244 -0.35 -12.32 -2.13
C PHE A 244 0.95 -11.86 -1.46
N TYR A 245 1.15 -12.13 -0.17
CA TYR A 245 2.34 -11.69 0.53
C TYR A 245 3.47 -12.73 0.46
N ASP A 246 3.15 -14.00 0.58
CA ASP A 246 4.13 -15.09 0.65
C ASP A 246 3.68 -16.42 0.06
N LYS A 247 2.36 -16.64 -0.19
CA LYS A 247 1.88 -17.90 -0.75
C LYS A 247 2.12 -17.95 -2.25
N GLN A 248 3.04 -18.83 -2.67
CA GLN A 248 3.55 -18.89 -4.03
C GLN A 248 2.49 -18.92 -5.13
N PRO A 249 1.39 -19.70 -5.06
CA PRO A 249 0.40 -19.72 -6.14
C PRO A 249 -0.17 -18.34 -6.44
N CYS A 250 -0.54 -17.55 -5.42
CA CYS A 250 -1.09 -16.21 -5.58
C CYS A 250 -0.01 -15.20 -5.98
N VAL A 251 1.17 -15.27 -5.37
CA VAL A 251 2.32 -14.43 -5.71
C VAL A 251 2.77 -14.67 -7.15
N ASP A 252 2.88 -15.93 -7.60
CA ASP A 252 3.34 -16.26 -8.94
C ASP A 252 2.32 -15.82 -10.02
N GLU A 253 1.03 -15.99 -9.76
CA GLU A 253 -0.03 -15.52 -10.67
C GLU A 253 -0.02 -13.98 -10.76
N ALA A 254 0.12 -13.28 -9.62
CA ALA A 254 0.24 -11.83 -9.61
C ALA A 254 1.49 -11.36 -10.38
N VAL A 255 2.65 -11.94 -10.11
CA VAL A 255 3.90 -11.60 -10.80
C VAL A 255 3.79 -11.83 -12.31
N LYS A 256 3.23 -12.96 -12.74
CA LYS A 256 3.01 -13.26 -14.16
C LYS A 256 2.19 -12.15 -14.83
N ASN A 257 1.04 -11.80 -14.25
CA ASN A 257 0.18 -10.75 -14.80
C ASN A 257 0.87 -9.38 -14.82
N VAL A 258 1.62 -9.03 -13.76
CA VAL A 258 2.39 -7.77 -13.73
C VAL A 258 3.47 -7.76 -14.79
N VAL A 259 4.23 -8.85 -14.98
CA VAL A 259 5.30 -8.94 -15.98
C VAL A 259 4.75 -8.79 -17.38
N GLU A 260 3.69 -9.52 -17.73
CA GLU A 260 3.03 -9.44 -19.04
C GLU A 260 2.53 -8.02 -19.30
N TYR A 261 1.80 -7.46 -18.33
CA TYR A 261 1.21 -6.14 -18.44
C TYR A 261 2.25 -5.01 -18.56
N MET A 262 3.26 -5.00 -17.70
CA MET A 262 4.30 -3.97 -17.73
C MET A 262 5.16 -4.07 -19.00
N LYS A 263 5.45 -5.27 -19.50
CA LYS A 263 6.14 -5.44 -20.79
C LYS A 263 5.33 -4.88 -21.96
N GLU A 264 4.01 -5.04 -21.93
CA GLU A 264 3.11 -4.51 -22.97
C GLU A 264 2.99 -2.98 -22.88
N LYS A 265 2.85 -2.42 -21.68
CA LYS A 265 2.53 -0.99 -21.48
C LYS A 265 3.76 -0.09 -21.39
N LEU A 266 4.94 -0.65 -21.16
CA LEU A 266 6.22 0.07 -21.13
C LEU A 266 7.13 -0.29 -22.33
N ALA A 267 6.59 -0.89 -23.37
CA ALA A 267 7.32 -1.30 -24.56
C ALA A 267 7.95 -0.10 -25.31
#